data_d0da48f7856eb93e1b7f9ff289992058
#
_entry.id   d0da48f7856eb93e1b7f9ff289992058
#
_cell.length_a   1.000
_cell.length_b   1.000
_cell.length_c   1.000
_cell.angle_alpha   90.00
_cell.angle_beta   90.00
_cell.angle_gamma   90.00
#
_symmetry.space_group_name_H-M   'P 1'
#
loop_
_entity.id
_entity.type
_entity.pdbx_description
1 polymer ?
#
loop_
_entity_poly.entity_id
_entity_poly.type
_entity_poly.pdbx_seq_one_letter_code
_entity_poly.pdbx_strand_id
1 'polypeptide(L)'
;MDYVEKLEDLLSQKYTYHEIAENLYLNYSSLIDTDEVYRIRKRLSEIFGCNMNDVRLIGSAHTGYTFKNDKLEIRKNPKDYDFAIISPNVFAAYFHKINVNKIETRNRGNYTKYILEGKIHPLYADPKFLKEMQTLYTMIANELDIKRHITVCFYLSEKAFIEGLVNYNHKLYSMVLKRIRDSAIRDLPEMVVKDIPKMEG
;
A
#
# COMPACT_ATOMS: atom_id res chain seq x y z
N MET A 1 -0.76 19.59 0.87
CA MET A 1 -1.29 18.71 1.94
C MET A 1 -0.51 17.42 1.86
N ASP A 2 0.11 17.02 2.93
CA ASP A 2 0.84 15.76 2.95
C ASP A 2 -0.10 14.56 3.23
N TYR A 3 0.45 13.34 3.14
CA TYR A 3 -0.34 12.12 3.31
C TYR A 3 -0.98 12.00 4.70
N VAL A 4 -0.25 12.40 5.76
CA VAL A 4 -0.75 12.28 7.14
C VAL A 4 -1.81 13.34 7.41
N GLU A 5 -1.61 14.58 6.97
CA GLU A 5 -2.63 15.63 7.06
C GLU A 5 -3.92 15.21 6.36
N LYS A 6 -3.81 14.63 5.16
CA LYS A 6 -4.99 14.12 4.45
C LYS A 6 -5.64 12.93 5.15
N LEU A 7 -4.85 12.04 5.73
CA LEU A 7 -5.35 10.92 6.53
C LEU A 7 -6.09 11.41 7.78
N GLU A 8 -5.53 12.40 8.50
CA GLU A 8 -6.15 13.00 9.69
C GLU A 8 -7.47 13.69 9.33
N ASP A 9 -7.50 14.43 8.22
CA ASP A 9 -8.71 15.08 7.71
C ASP A 9 -9.82 14.06 7.43
N LEU A 10 -9.54 12.99 6.69
CA LEU A 10 -10.50 11.94 6.37
C LEU A 10 -11.01 11.20 7.62
N LEU A 11 -10.12 10.89 8.56
CA LEU A 11 -10.49 10.25 9.83
C LEU A 11 -11.37 11.17 10.69
N SER A 12 -11.10 12.48 10.73
CA SER A 12 -11.91 13.46 11.46
C SER A 12 -13.31 13.59 10.89
N GLN A 13 -13.45 13.44 9.58
CA GLN A 13 -14.72 13.44 8.85
C GLN A 13 -15.47 12.10 8.95
N LYS A 14 -14.96 11.12 9.72
CA LYS A 14 -15.55 9.80 9.95
C LYS A 14 -15.66 8.91 8.72
N TYR A 15 -14.80 9.09 7.72
CA TYR A 15 -14.67 8.14 6.62
C TYR A 15 -14.28 6.75 7.13
N THR A 16 -14.79 5.72 6.50
CA THR A 16 -14.37 4.33 6.77
C THR A 16 -12.95 4.09 6.27
N TYR A 17 -12.27 3.08 6.79
CA TYR A 17 -10.91 2.73 6.34
C TYR A 17 -10.86 2.37 4.85
N HIS A 18 -11.93 1.84 4.27
CA HIS A 18 -12.03 1.57 2.84
C HIS A 18 -12.08 2.86 2.03
N GLU A 19 -12.98 3.78 2.38
CA GLU A 19 -13.08 5.09 1.73
C GLU A 19 -11.78 5.90 1.84
N ILE A 20 -11.08 5.79 2.98
CA ILE A 20 -9.77 6.40 3.17
C ILE A 20 -8.74 5.78 2.21
N ALA A 21 -8.68 4.44 2.12
CA ALA A 21 -7.77 3.77 1.21
C ALA A 21 -8.08 4.09 -0.26
N GLU A 22 -9.34 4.11 -0.67
CA GLU A 22 -9.78 4.54 -2.00
C GLU A 22 -9.33 5.97 -2.30
N ASN A 23 -9.61 6.90 -1.39
CA ASN A 23 -9.22 8.30 -1.58
C ASN A 23 -7.71 8.47 -1.72
N LEU A 24 -6.94 7.87 -0.81
CA LEU A 24 -5.49 8.07 -0.74
C LEU A 24 -4.70 7.34 -1.84
N TYR A 25 -5.19 6.21 -2.35
CA TYR A 25 -4.42 5.40 -3.30
C TYR A 25 -4.99 5.38 -4.73
N LEU A 26 -6.25 5.71 -4.92
CA LEU A 26 -6.84 5.81 -6.25
C LEU A 26 -6.92 7.26 -6.76
N ASN A 27 -7.18 8.21 -5.86
CA ASN A 27 -7.43 9.61 -6.24
C ASN A 27 -6.28 10.56 -5.86
N TYR A 28 -5.46 10.21 -4.88
CA TYR A 28 -4.38 11.08 -4.43
C TYR A 28 -3.10 10.85 -5.24
N SER A 29 -2.49 11.92 -5.72
CA SER A 29 -1.23 11.84 -6.46
C SER A 29 -0.05 11.62 -5.51
N SER A 30 0.88 10.77 -5.92
CA SER A 30 2.17 10.62 -5.24
C SER A 30 2.94 11.95 -5.20
N LEU A 31 3.67 12.17 -4.10
CA LEU A 31 4.50 13.37 -3.89
C LEU A 31 5.87 13.30 -4.57
N ILE A 32 6.22 12.17 -5.22
CA ILE A 32 7.54 11.95 -5.79
C ILE A 32 7.52 12.18 -7.29
N ASP A 33 8.69 12.49 -7.84
CA ASP A 33 9.01 12.76 -9.23
C ASP A 33 7.99 12.16 -10.23
N THR A 34 7.10 13.01 -10.67
CA THR A 34 5.98 12.62 -11.52
C THR A 34 6.43 12.07 -12.87
N ASP A 35 7.56 12.56 -13.42
CA ASP A 35 8.07 12.12 -14.71
C ASP A 35 8.70 10.73 -14.63
N GLU A 36 9.49 10.47 -13.59
CA GLU A 36 10.08 9.15 -13.36
C GLU A 36 9.01 8.09 -13.14
N VAL A 37 8.03 8.39 -12.27
CA VAL A 37 6.90 7.51 -11.99
C VAL A 37 6.04 7.29 -13.25
N TYR A 38 5.80 8.34 -14.05
CA TYR A 38 5.08 8.22 -15.31
C TYR A 38 5.78 7.25 -16.27
N ARG A 39 7.10 7.42 -16.48
CA ARG A 39 7.89 6.55 -17.37
C ARG A 39 7.84 5.09 -16.93
N ILE A 40 7.97 4.83 -15.61
CA ILE A 40 7.88 3.48 -15.06
C ILE A 40 6.47 2.90 -15.29
N ARG A 41 5.42 3.64 -14.95
CA ARG A 41 4.04 3.20 -15.13
C ARG A 41 3.74 2.86 -16.59
N LYS A 42 4.16 3.72 -17.52
CA LYS A 42 4.01 3.48 -18.95
C LYS A 42 4.72 2.19 -19.36
N ARG A 43 5.97 2.01 -18.95
CA ARG A 43 6.75 0.82 -19.30
C ARG A 43 6.19 -0.46 -18.71
N LEU A 44 5.77 -0.42 -17.45
CA LEU A 44 5.08 -1.55 -16.82
C LEU A 44 3.78 -1.91 -17.56
N SER A 45 2.96 -0.93 -17.92
CA SER A 45 1.72 -1.19 -18.64
C SER A 45 1.94 -1.84 -20.01
N GLU A 46 2.97 -1.41 -20.75
CA GLU A 46 3.37 -2.01 -22.03
C GLU A 46 3.83 -3.48 -21.86
N ILE A 47 4.71 -3.75 -20.90
CA ILE A 47 5.25 -5.09 -20.64
C ILE A 47 4.17 -6.06 -20.17
N PHE A 48 3.29 -5.62 -19.28
CA PHE A 48 2.26 -6.47 -18.71
C PHE A 48 0.96 -6.49 -19.53
N GLY A 49 0.87 -5.71 -20.63
CA GLY A 49 -0.30 -5.67 -21.50
C GLY A 49 -1.57 -5.18 -20.78
N CYS A 50 -1.45 -4.18 -19.91
CA CYS A 50 -2.57 -3.59 -19.18
C CYS A 50 -2.64 -2.08 -19.42
N ASN A 51 -3.71 -1.43 -18.93
CA ASN A 51 -3.80 0.03 -19.03
C ASN A 51 -2.84 0.68 -18.03
N MET A 52 -2.33 1.87 -18.37
CA MET A 52 -1.49 2.63 -17.46
C MET A 52 -2.22 2.99 -16.14
N ASN A 53 -3.55 3.13 -16.18
CA ASN A 53 -4.36 3.37 -15.00
C ASN A 53 -4.48 2.15 -14.07
N ASP A 54 -4.20 0.95 -14.58
CA ASP A 54 -4.16 -0.27 -13.77
C ASP A 54 -2.85 -0.36 -12.94
N VAL A 55 -1.85 0.48 -13.26
CA VAL A 55 -0.56 0.53 -12.57
C VAL A 55 -0.56 1.66 -11.56
N ARG A 56 -0.49 1.34 -10.27
CA ARG A 56 -0.51 2.30 -9.17
C ARG A 56 0.80 2.28 -8.39
N LEU A 57 1.35 3.46 -8.10
CA LEU A 57 2.44 3.59 -7.13
C LEU A 57 1.87 3.40 -5.72
N ILE A 58 2.57 2.64 -4.89
CA ILE A 58 2.20 2.34 -3.50
C ILE A 58 3.41 2.51 -2.57
N GLY A 59 3.23 2.17 -1.30
CA GLY A 59 4.31 2.19 -0.32
C GLY A 59 4.84 3.58 0.01
N SER A 60 6.06 3.67 0.50
CA SER A 60 6.66 4.92 0.96
C SER A 60 6.92 5.93 -0.17
N ALA A 61 7.05 5.47 -1.39
CA ALA A 61 7.19 6.33 -2.56
C ALA A 61 5.89 7.06 -2.91
N HIS A 62 4.74 6.47 -2.58
CA HIS A 62 3.44 7.13 -2.75
C HIS A 62 3.11 8.06 -1.59
N THR A 63 3.33 7.57 -0.36
CA THR A 63 2.86 8.27 0.85
C THR A 63 3.85 9.29 1.43
N GLY A 64 5.13 9.18 1.10
CA GLY A 64 6.20 9.93 1.78
C GLY A 64 6.53 9.40 3.18
N TYR A 65 5.93 8.30 3.63
CA TYR A 65 6.07 7.76 4.98
C TYR A 65 6.28 6.25 4.98
N THR A 66 6.90 5.78 6.06
CA THR A 66 6.96 4.36 6.42
C THR A 66 6.40 4.19 7.83
N PHE A 67 5.54 3.20 8.01
CA PHE A 67 5.05 2.79 9.31
C PHE A 67 5.64 1.43 9.70
N LYS A 68 6.54 1.44 10.69
CA LYS A 68 7.20 0.24 11.20
C LYS A 68 7.33 0.32 12.72
N ASN A 69 7.15 -0.81 13.41
CA ASN A 69 7.28 -0.91 14.86
C ASN A 69 6.46 0.16 15.60
N ASP A 70 5.23 0.38 15.14
CA ASP A 70 4.29 1.37 15.66
C ASP A 70 4.82 2.83 15.62
N LYS A 71 5.78 3.10 14.73
CA LYS A 71 6.33 4.43 14.48
C LYS A 71 6.11 4.85 13.04
N LEU A 72 5.69 6.10 12.87
CA LEU A 72 5.56 6.76 11.58
C LEU A 72 6.86 7.54 11.30
N GLU A 73 7.54 7.21 10.22
CA GLU A 73 8.78 7.86 9.81
C GLU A 73 8.63 8.54 8.46
N ILE A 74 9.10 9.77 8.35
CA ILE A 74 9.12 10.50 7.07
C ILE A 74 10.17 9.89 6.14
N ARG A 75 9.78 9.67 4.87
CA ARG A 75 10.62 9.13 3.80
C ARG A 75 10.69 10.09 2.62
N LYS A 76 11.42 11.19 2.77
CA LYS A 76 11.61 12.18 1.69
C LYS A 76 12.27 11.57 0.43
N ASN A 77 13.14 10.58 0.63
CA ASN A 77 13.83 9.87 -0.46
C ASN A 77 13.60 8.35 -0.28
N PRO A 78 12.52 7.79 -0.80
CA PRO A 78 12.29 6.35 -0.77
C PRO A 78 13.39 5.64 -1.58
N LYS A 79 13.80 4.47 -1.10
CA LYS A 79 14.81 3.64 -1.78
C LYS A 79 14.22 2.82 -2.90
N ASP A 80 12.94 2.51 -2.79
CA ASP A 80 12.24 1.56 -3.63
C ASP A 80 10.99 2.22 -4.22
N TYR A 81 10.64 1.82 -5.43
CA TYR A 81 9.36 2.10 -6.07
C TYR A 81 8.53 0.83 -6.05
N ASP A 82 7.51 0.81 -5.21
CA ASP A 82 6.57 -0.29 -5.12
C ASP A 82 5.34 0.02 -5.97
N PHE A 83 5.00 -0.89 -6.89
CA PHE A 83 3.81 -0.76 -7.74
C PHE A 83 2.81 -1.87 -7.48
N ALA A 84 1.54 -1.54 -7.69
CA ALA A 84 0.46 -2.50 -7.81
C ALA A 84 -0.05 -2.49 -9.25
N ILE A 85 -0.21 -3.67 -9.85
CA ILE A 85 -0.94 -3.85 -11.10
C ILE A 85 -2.29 -4.47 -10.76
N ILE A 86 -3.36 -3.73 -11.05
CA ILE A 86 -4.74 -4.09 -10.73
C ILE A 86 -5.41 -4.55 -12.04
N SER A 87 -5.27 -5.84 -12.37
CA SER A 87 -5.79 -6.39 -13.61
C SER A 87 -6.07 -7.88 -13.48
N PRO A 88 -7.34 -8.33 -13.65
CA PRO A 88 -7.69 -9.74 -13.61
C PRO A 88 -6.90 -10.57 -14.63
N ASN A 89 -6.69 -10.05 -15.83
CA ASN A 89 -5.98 -10.74 -16.89
C ASN A 89 -4.50 -10.93 -16.57
N VAL A 90 -3.84 -9.90 -16.08
CA VAL A 90 -2.44 -9.96 -15.64
C VAL A 90 -2.32 -10.89 -14.44
N PHE A 91 -3.21 -10.77 -13.46
CA PHE A 91 -3.23 -11.64 -12.29
C PHE A 91 -3.32 -13.11 -12.69
N ALA A 92 -4.29 -13.47 -13.55
CA ALA A 92 -4.47 -14.84 -14.02
C ALA A 92 -3.25 -15.35 -14.79
N ALA A 93 -2.71 -14.56 -15.72
CA ALA A 93 -1.54 -14.94 -16.51
C ALA A 93 -0.31 -15.22 -15.63
N TYR A 94 -0.10 -14.43 -14.57
CA TYR A 94 1.04 -14.60 -13.68
C TYR A 94 0.79 -15.66 -12.60
N PHE A 95 -0.44 -15.86 -12.15
CA PHE A 95 -0.83 -16.95 -11.26
C PHE A 95 -0.48 -18.31 -11.84
N HIS A 96 -0.76 -18.52 -13.13
CA HIS A 96 -0.46 -19.79 -13.82
C HIS A 96 1.04 -20.07 -14.01
N LYS A 97 1.90 -19.07 -13.89
CA LYS A 97 3.36 -19.24 -14.00
C LYS A 97 4.01 -19.75 -12.71
N ILE A 98 3.32 -19.61 -11.56
CA ILE A 98 3.86 -19.95 -10.24
C ILE A 98 3.79 -21.45 -10.02
N ASN A 99 4.93 -22.07 -9.71
CA ASN A 99 4.99 -23.48 -9.32
C ASN A 99 4.82 -23.63 -7.80
N VAL A 100 3.59 -23.85 -7.37
CA VAL A 100 3.23 -23.94 -5.94
C VAL A 100 4.05 -25.00 -5.18
N ASN A 101 4.41 -26.10 -5.85
CA ASN A 101 5.21 -27.17 -5.24
C ASN A 101 6.65 -26.77 -4.93
N LYS A 102 7.16 -25.73 -5.60
CA LYS A 102 8.51 -25.20 -5.40
C LYS A 102 8.57 -24.00 -4.47
N ILE A 103 7.44 -23.57 -3.92
CA ILE A 103 7.43 -22.50 -2.91
C ILE A 103 8.10 -23.01 -1.64
N GLU A 104 9.08 -22.26 -1.13
CA GLU A 104 9.77 -22.58 0.12
C GLU A 104 8.77 -22.68 1.28
N THR A 105 8.96 -23.65 2.15
CA THR A 105 8.04 -23.94 3.28
C THR A 105 7.75 -22.71 4.13
N ARG A 106 8.77 -21.88 4.39
CA ARG A 106 8.62 -20.62 5.15
C ARG A 106 7.72 -19.59 4.48
N ASN A 107 7.57 -19.66 3.16
CA ASN A 107 6.80 -18.71 2.36
C ASN A 107 5.37 -19.18 2.07
N ARG A 108 5.07 -20.47 2.24
CA ARG A 108 3.76 -21.06 1.88
C ARG A 108 2.58 -20.39 2.58
N GLY A 109 2.70 -20.09 3.87
CA GLY A 109 1.64 -19.42 4.62
C GLY A 109 1.31 -18.03 4.06
N ASN A 110 2.35 -17.23 3.78
CA ASN A 110 2.17 -15.92 3.19
C ASN A 110 1.63 -16.00 1.76
N TYR A 111 2.15 -16.93 0.95
CA TYR A 111 1.65 -17.14 -0.40
C TYR A 111 0.15 -17.48 -0.40
N THR A 112 -0.26 -18.46 0.39
CA THR A 112 -1.67 -18.89 0.50
C THR A 112 -2.55 -17.74 0.95
N LYS A 113 -2.14 -17.00 2.00
CA LYS A 113 -2.85 -15.83 2.49
C LYS A 113 -3.08 -14.81 1.38
N TYR A 114 -2.02 -14.41 0.66
CA TYR A 114 -2.13 -13.40 -0.37
C TYR A 114 -2.96 -13.85 -1.58
N ILE A 115 -2.85 -15.11 -1.99
CA ILE A 115 -3.70 -15.63 -3.07
C ILE A 115 -5.19 -15.60 -2.69
N LEU A 116 -5.53 -15.98 -1.46
CA LEU A 116 -6.92 -15.88 -0.96
C LEU A 116 -7.42 -14.43 -0.90
N GLU A 117 -6.52 -13.47 -0.67
CA GLU A 117 -6.81 -12.03 -0.70
C GLU A 117 -6.80 -11.45 -2.14
N GLY A 118 -6.64 -12.28 -3.18
CA GLY A 118 -6.56 -11.82 -4.57
C GLY A 118 -5.29 -11.05 -4.91
N LYS A 119 -4.16 -11.39 -4.24
CA LYS A 119 -2.86 -10.74 -4.43
C LYS A 119 -1.78 -11.75 -4.76
N ILE A 120 -0.93 -11.45 -5.76
CA ILE A 120 0.36 -12.12 -5.97
C ILE A 120 1.47 -11.19 -5.52
N HIS A 121 2.25 -11.64 -4.54
CA HIS A 121 3.46 -10.95 -4.12
C HIS A 121 4.67 -11.81 -4.51
N PRO A 122 5.51 -11.40 -5.49
CA PRO A 122 6.57 -12.23 -6.03
C PRO A 122 7.56 -12.78 -4.99
N LEU A 123 7.80 -12.03 -3.92
CA LEU A 123 8.69 -12.44 -2.82
C LEU A 123 8.27 -13.77 -2.17
N TYR A 124 6.98 -14.10 -2.18
CA TYR A 124 6.45 -15.31 -1.56
C TYR A 124 6.09 -16.40 -2.57
N ALA A 125 6.31 -16.15 -3.86
CA ALA A 125 6.17 -17.13 -4.94
C ALA A 125 7.36 -18.11 -4.96
N ASP A 126 7.41 -18.97 -5.96
CA ASP A 126 8.55 -19.87 -6.13
C ASP A 126 9.83 -19.11 -6.58
N PRO A 127 11.03 -19.65 -6.27
CA PRO A 127 12.29 -18.95 -6.54
C PRO A 127 12.53 -18.61 -8.02
N LYS A 128 12.03 -19.43 -8.95
CA LYS A 128 12.18 -19.19 -10.39
C LYS A 128 11.35 -17.96 -10.78
N PHE A 129 10.10 -17.91 -10.36
CA PHE A 129 9.20 -16.78 -10.60
C PHE A 129 9.78 -15.49 -9.99
N LEU A 130 10.25 -15.54 -8.74
CA LEU A 130 10.88 -14.40 -8.09
C LEU A 130 12.07 -13.88 -8.90
N LYS A 131 12.96 -14.78 -9.35
CA LYS A 131 14.13 -14.40 -10.13
C LYS A 131 13.76 -13.78 -11.48
N GLU A 132 12.75 -14.33 -12.17
CA GLU A 132 12.22 -13.75 -13.42
C GLU A 132 11.71 -12.32 -13.21
N MET A 133 10.95 -12.09 -12.15
CA MET A 133 10.45 -10.74 -11.82
C MET A 133 11.58 -9.77 -11.47
N GLN A 134 12.54 -10.18 -10.65
CA GLN A 134 13.71 -9.35 -10.32
C GLN A 134 14.53 -8.98 -11.55
N THR A 135 14.74 -9.93 -12.48
CA THR A 135 15.43 -9.67 -13.75
C THR A 135 14.68 -8.65 -14.59
N LEU A 136 13.35 -8.79 -14.69
CA LEU A 136 12.51 -7.86 -15.42
C LEU A 136 12.56 -6.45 -14.81
N TYR A 137 12.47 -6.33 -13.49
CA TYR A 137 12.52 -5.03 -12.82
C TYR A 137 13.87 -4.35 -12.98
N THR A 138 14.96 -5.11 -12.92
CA THR A 138 16.33 -4.61 -13.17
C THR A 138 16.46 -4.13 -14.62
N MET A 139 15.91 -4.86 -15.58
CA MET A 139 15.91 -4.47 -16.99
C MET A 139 15.19 -3.12 -17.19
N ILE A 140 13.99 -2.96 -16.62
CA ILE A 140 13.22 -1.72 -16.69
C ILE A 140 14.00 -0.57 -16.04
N ALA A 141 14.57 -0.79 -14.86
CA ALA A 141 15.34 0.23 -14.15
C ALA A 141 16.55 0.70 -14.99
N ASN A 142 17.29 -0.23 -15.61
CA ASN A 142 18.42 0.09 -16.48
C ASN A 142 17.98 0.82 -17.76
N GLU A 143 16.92 0.36 -18.41
CA GLU A 143 16.37 0.96 -19.64
C GLU A 143 15.94 2.43 -19.43
N LEU A 144 15.37 2.72 -18.25
CA LEU A 144 14.88 4.04 -17.90
C LEU A 144 15.88 4.90 -17.11
N ASP A 145 17.10 4.42 -16.86
CA ASP A 145 18.12 5.04 -15.98
C ASP A 145 17.59 5.36 -14.57
N ILE A 146 16.84 4.40 -14.00
CA ILE A 146 16.28 4.50 -12.66
C ILE A 146 17.24 3.86 -11.65
N LYS A 147 17.66 4.63 -10.64
CA LYS A 147 18.60 4.16 -9.60
C LYS A 147 17.93 3.45 -8.43
N ARG A 148 16.60 3.54 -8.34
CA ARG A 148 15.80 2.92 -7.28
C ARG A 148 15.35 1.52 -7.68
N HIS A 149 15.20 0.66 -6.69
CA HIS A 149 14.61 -0.66 -6.93
C HIS A 149 13.14 -0.52 -7.32
N ILE A 150 12.72 -1.31 -8.30
CA ILE A 150 11.32 -1.41 -8.72
C ILE A 150 10.80 -2.75 -8.23
N THR A 151 9.65 -2.76 -7.59
CA THR A 151 8.90 -3.98 -7.25
C THR A 151 7.45 -3.87 -7.71
N VAL A 152 6.83 -5.01 -8.00
CA VAL A 152 5.43 -5.05 -8.45
C VAL A 152 4.68 -6.16 -7.72
N CYS A 153 3.50 -5.84 -7.21
CA CYS A 153 2.50 -6.81 -6.77
C CYS A 153 1.33 -6.82 -7.74
N PHE A 154 0.73 -7.97 -7.96
CA PHE A 154 -0.41 -8.11 -8.86
C PHE A 154 -1.69 -8.32 -8.05
N TYR A 155 -2.75 -7.61 -8.41
CA TYR A 155 -4.04 -7.70 -7.76
C TYR A 155 -5.12 -8.14 -8.75
N LEU A 156 -5.97 -9.04 -8.30
CA LEU A 156 -7.08 -9.57 -9.09
C LEU A 156 -8.11 -8.49 -9.43
N SER A 157 -8.33 -7.54 -8.51
CA SER A 157 -9.34 -6.49 -8.65
C SER A 157 -9.01 -5.28 -7.79
N GLU A 158 -9.67 -4.17 -8.06
CA GLU A 158 -9.59 -2.96 -7.23
C GLU A 158 -10.05 -3.23 -5.80
N LYS A 159 -11.12 -4.03 -5.62
CA LYS A 159 -11.58 -4.46 -4.30
C LYS A 159 -10.46 -5.18 -3.53
N ALA A 160 -9.80 -6.17 -4.14
CA ALA A 160 -8.68 -6.89 -3.51
C ALA A 160 -7.51 -5.96 -3.18
N PHE A 161 -7.25 -4.97 -4.03
CA PHE A 161 -6.23 -3.95 -3.80
C PHE A 161 -6.55 -3.09 -2.56
N ILE A 162 -7.76 -2.54 -2.49
CA ILE A 162 -8.20 -1.70 -1.36
C ILE A 162 -8.24 -2.48 -0.05
N GLU A 163 -8.78 -3.69 -0.04
CA GLU A 163 -8.78 -4.57 1.15
C GLU A 163 -7.34 -4.85 1.62
N GLY A 164 -6.42 -5.14 0.70
CA GLY A 164 -5.01 -5.33 1.02
C GLY A 164 -4.36 -4.10 1.64
N LEU A 165 -4.69 -2.90 1.18
CA LEU A 165 -4.20 -1.64 1.75
C LEU A 165 -4.79 -1.35 3.13
N VAL A 166 -6.09 -1.60 3.33
CA VAL A 166 -6.75 -1.46 4.64
C VAL A 166 -6.10 -2.38 5.66
N ASN A 167 -5.89 -3.66 5.31
CA ASN A 167 -5.24 -4.62 6.19
C ASN A 167 -3.81 -4.20 6.55
N TYR A 168 -3.04 -3.70 5.57
CA TYR A 168 -1.68 -3.23 5.78
C TYR A 168 -1.61 -1.98 6.66
N ASN A 169 -2.52 -1.02 6.45
CA ASN A 169 -2.51 0.27 7.13
C ASN A 169 -3.38 0.31 8.40
N HIS A 170 -4.07 -0.77 8.76
CA HIS A 170 -5.02 -0.81 9.88
C HIS A 170 -4.43 -0.25 11.20
N LYS A 171 -3.20 -0.64 11.54
CA LYS A 171 -2.53 -0.13 12.75
C LYS A 171 -2.24 1.36 12.67
N LEU A 172 -1.80 1.86 11.50
CA LEU A 172 -1.56 3.28 11.28
C LEU A 172 -2.85 4.08 11.46
N TYR A 173 -3.93 3.66 10.79
CA TYR A 173 -5.23 4.33 10.89
C TYR A 173 -5.75 4.37 12.33
N SER A 174 -5.65 3.24 13.04
CA SER A 174 -6.04 3.17 14.44
C SER A 174 -5.21 4.08 15.35
N MET A 175 -3.90 4.18 15.10
CA MET A 175 -3.00 5.05 15.85
C MET A 175 -3.32 6.54 15.62
N VAL A 176 -3.53 6.94 14.38
CA VAL A 176 -3.86 8.34 14.03
C VAL A 176 -5.22 8.71 14.62
N LEU A 177 -6.23 7.84 14.48
CA LEU A 177 -7.55 8.06 15.08
C LEU A 177 -7.49 8.22 16.60
N LYS A 178 -6.63 7.43 17.29
CA LYS A 178 -6.42 7.59 18.73
C LYS A 178 -5.84 8.96 19.07
N ARG A 179 -4.83 9.43 18.31
CA ARG A 179 -4.25 10.79 18.51
C ARG A 179 -5.30 11.88 18.39
N ILE A 180 -6.16 11.82 17.37
CA ILE A 180 -7.25 12.79 17.16
C ILE A 180 -8.18 12.82 18.37
N ARG A 181 -8.58 11.66 18.89
CA ARG A 181 -9.45 11.54 20.07
C ARG A 181 -8.77 12.10 21.34
N ASP A 182 -7.50 11.74 21.56
CA ASP A 182 -6.75 12.17 22.73
C ASP A 182 -6.52 13.71 22.73
N SER A 183 -6.37 14.32 21.56
CA SER A 183 -6.28 15.78 21.39
C SER A 183 -7.63 16.43 21.69
N ALA A 184 -8.72 15.91 21.13
CA ALA A 184 -10.06 16.44 21.38
C ALA A 184 -10.46 16.39 22.86
N ILE A 185 -10.02 15.37 23.61
CA ILE A 185 -10.29 15.26 25.06
C ILE A 185 -9.47 16.31 25.85
N ARG A 186 -8.23 16.60 25.46
CA ARG A 186 -7.40 17.62 26.12
C ARG A 186 -7.92 19.04 25.93
N ASP A 187 -8.57 19.29 24.80
CA ASP A 187 -9.11 20.60 24.45
C ASP A 187 -10.52 20.86 25.04
N LEU A 188 -11.10 19.88 25.79
CA LEU A 188 -12.33 20.08 26.53
C LEU A 188 -12.05 20.97 27.75
N PRO A 189 -12.84 22.05 27.96
CA PRO A 189 -12.72 22.88 29.14
C PRO A 189 -12.88 22.06 30.42
N GLU A 190 -12.06 22.30 31.44
CA GLU A 190 -12.07 21.58 32.73
C GLU A 190 -13.47 21.56 33.44
N MET A 191 -14.39 22.40 33.02
CA MET A 191 -15.74 22.47 33.59
C MET A 191 -16.64 21.26 33.30
N VAL A 192 -16.35 20.47 32.23
CA VAL A 192 -17.20 19.33 31.88
C VAL A 192 -16.90 18.07 32.69
N VAL A 193 -15.76 18.03 33.40
CA VAL A 193 -15.32 16.83 34.15
C VAL A 193 -15.90 16.82 35.58
N LYS A 194 -16.42 17.94 36.09
CA LYS A 194 -16.92 18.06 37.49
C LYS A 194 -18.36 17.64 37.72
N ASP A 195 -19.14 17.45 36.66
CA ASP A 195 -20.59 17.18 36.76
C ASP A 195 -20.99 15.72 36.43
N ILE A 196 -20.09 14.78 36.55
CA ILE A 196 -20.47 13.36 36.50
C ILE A 196 -20.92 12.96 37.90
N PRO A 197 -22.22 12.76 38.19
CA PRO A 197 -22.66 12.27 39.48
C PRO A 197 -22.04 10.89 39.74
N LYS A 198 -21.35 10.78 40.89
CA LYS A 198 -20.94 9.47 41.41
C LYS A 198 -22.22 8.65 41.59
N MET A 199 -22.44 7.65 40.75
CA MET A 199 -23.44 6.64 41.02
C MET A 199 -22.92 5.81 42.20
N GLU A 200 -23.44 6.09 43.36
CA GLU A 200 -23.37 5.21 44.51
C GLU A 200 -24.35 4.05 44.27
N GLY A 201 -23.84 2.81 44.36
CA GLY A 201 -24.62 1.60 44.23
C GLY A 201 -23.71 0.40 44.24
#